data_e28c182acc8ddb79f2d27a106d42d2d1
#
_entry.id   e28c182acc8ddb79f2d27a106d42d2d1
#
_cell.length_a   1.000
_cell.length_b   1.000
_cell.length_c   1.000
_cell.angle_alpha   90.00
_cell.angle_beta   90.00
_cell.angle_gamma   90.00
#
_symmetry.space_group_name_H-M   'P 1'
#
loop_
_entity.id
_entity.type
_entity.pdbx_description
1 polymer ?
#
loop_
_entity_poly.entity_id
_entity_poly.type
_entity_poly.pdbx_seq_one_letter_code
_entity_poly.pdbx_strand_id
1 'polypeptide(L)'
;MKRTRLWLIAAILTICGACIITCCSSNDNPSEQTAGYIPKAPDYSDPTMWITEDGDADGTGADVFYVVSTWEDDWTTADGKVCHYADVWNPEHRAHMADLEMKKVAAYMSPGNRFFAPFYRHTTIQAFMTNSEDTVYQRTRLSMDDVRNAFDLFQAQRDQSRPLIIAGFSQGGLAVVELLKHIDDETCGQLAAAYVLGYKVTEQDMRECSHIRPAEGETDTGVTICYNTVKDVKYVLPLISGSDICINPVNWRTDATPATLHDTITITVSPEYHVLVATNYSASEYPPFRGFLNVGDIHSCEPWLYSECLAKNIAVRAREWKKKH
;
A
#
# COMPACT_ATOMS: atom_id res chain seq x y z
N MET A 1 41.06 23.14 61.27
CA MET A 1 40.78 24.47 61.86
C MET A 1 39.40 24.86 61.44
N LYS A 2 38.38 24.72 62.32
CA LYS A 2 37.72 25.77 63.08
C LYS A 2 37.25 26.90 62.17
N ARG A 3 35.96 27.32 62.08
CA ARG A 3 34.86 27.47 63.06
C ARG A 3 33.59 27.76 62.24
N THR A 4 32.48 27.13 62.46
CA THR A 4 31.33 27.39 63.35
C THR A 4 30.64 28.74 63.28
N ARG A 5 29.34 28.65 63.20
CA ARG A 5 28.25 29.46 63.85
C ARG A 5 27.54 30.41 62.94
N LEU A 6 26.28 30.72 63.12
CA LEU A 6 25.06 30.26 63.87
C LEU A 6 23.97 31.25 63.60
N TRP A 7 22.75 30.79 63.42
CA TRP A 7 21.45 31.35 63.79
C TRP A 7 21.11 32.85 63.46
N LEU A 8 19.95 33.12 62.88
CA LEU A 8 18.85 33.72 63.64
C LEU A 8 17.51 33.63 62.91
N ILE A 9 16.52 33.20 63.64
CA ILE A 9 15.07 33.16 63.38
C ILE A 9 14.48 34.55 63.56
N ALA A 10 13.57 34.95 62.72
CA ALA A 10 12.54 35.90 63.09
C ALA A 10 11.26 35.64 62.26
N ALA A 11 10.25 35.15 62.97
CA ALA A 11 8.88 35.11 62.54
C ALA A 11 8.19 36.41 62.83
N ILE A 12 7.38 36.95 61.93
CA ILE A 12 6.25 37.87 62.28
C ILE A 12 5.12 37.68 61.26
N LEU A 13 4.06 37.25 61.73
CA LEU A 13 2.61 37.30 61.52
C LEU A 13 2.02 38.21 60.45
N THR A 14 1.16 37.63 59.65
CA THR A 14 -0.29 37.88 59.36
C THR A 14 -0.69 39.28 58.91
N ILE A 15 -1.25 39.39 57.69
CA ILE A 15 -2.52 40.11 57.44
C ILE A 15 -3.25 39.40 56.28
N CYS A 16 -4.50 39.00 56.53
CA CYS A 16 -5.47 38.55 55.54
C CYS A 16 -5.78 39.57 54.48
N GLY A 17 -5.67 39.14 53.24
CA GLY A 17 -6.27 39.79 52.09
C GLY A 17 -6.84 38.71 51.20
N ALA A 18 -8.16 38.48 51.30
CA ALA A 18 -8.86 37.58 50.38
C ALA A 18 -8.89 38.17 48.98
N CYS A 19 -7.94 37.82 48.13
CA CYS A 19 -8.11 37.92 46.70
C CYS A 19 -8.77 36.61 46.22
N ILE A 20 -10.04 36.74 45.89
CA ILE A 20 -10.76 35.73 45.11
C ILE A 20 -10.11 35.74 43.69
N ILE A 21 -9.13 34.85 43.51
CA ILE A 21 -8.68 34.52 42.17
C ILE A 21 -9.72 33.56 41.62
N THR A 22 -10.63 34.08 40.80
CA THR A 22 -11.46 33.29 39.94
C THR A 22 -10.50 32.53 38.99
N CYS A 23 -10.11 31.33 39.33
CA CYS A 23 -9.56 30.38 38.39
C CYS A 23 -10.66 30.07 37.37
N CYS A 24 -10.61 30.81 36.25
CA CYS A 24 -11.14 30.26 35.02
C CYS A 24 -10.31 29.02 34.72
N SER A 25 -10.76 27.85 35.18
CA SER A 25 -10.39 26.58 34.59
C SER A 25 -10.93 26.63 33.17
N SER A 26 -10.10 27.03 32.22
CA SER A 26 -10.26 26.60 30.86
C SER A 26 -10.20 25.08 30.91
N ASN A 27 -11.36 24.45 30.94
CA ASN A 27 -11.51 23.09 30.48
C ASN A 27 -11.17 23.13 28.98
N ASP A 28 -9.89 23.10 28.65
CA ASP A 28 -9.42 22.56 27.39
C ASP A 28 -9.72 21.05 27.45
N ASN A 29 -11.00 20.70 27.25
CA ASN A 29 -11.33 19.42 26.70
C ASN A 29 -10.49 19.30 25.45
N PRO A 30 -9.68 18.20 25.29
CA PRO A 30 -9.09 17.92 24.01
C PRO A 30 -10.27 17.90 23.03
N SER A 31 -10.23 18.83 22.08
CA SER A 31 -11.24 19.05 21.06
C SER A 31 -11.92 17.72 20.72
N GLU A 32 -13.25 17.68 20.79
CA GLU A 32 -14.05 16.79 19.97
C GLU A 32 -13.47 16.86 18.57
N GLN A 33 -12.63 15.90 18.22
CA GLN A 33 -12.32 15.61 16.83
C GLN A 33 -13.69 15.32 16.25
N THR A 34 -14.25 16.27 15.51
CA THR A 34 -15.48 16.07 14.76
C THR A 34 -15.29 14.76 14.04
N ALA A 35 -16.04 13.73 14.48
CA ALA A 35 -15.92 12.40 13.91
C ALA A 35 -16.09 12.57 12.40
N GLY A 36 -15.03 12.27 11.63
CA GLY A 36 -15.02 12.43 10.19
C GLY A 36 -16.14 11.59 9.57
N TYR A 37 -16.63 11.99 8.41
CA TYR A 37 -17.59 11.18 7.68
C TYR A 37 -16.94 9.87 7.22
N ILE A 38 -17.61 8.76 7.44
CA ILE A 38 -17.23 7.44 6.93
C ILE A 38 -18.27 7.01 5.89
N PRO A 39 -17.87 6.80 4.62
CA PRO A 39 -18.78 6.33 3.59
C PRO A 39 -19.37 4.95 3.92
N LYS A 40 -20.56 4.66 3.38
CA LYS A 40 -21.19 3.35 3.51
C LYS A 40 -20.24 2.25 3.00
N ALA A 41 -20.18 1.13 3.74
CA ALA A 41 -19.38 -0.02 3.34
C ALA A 41 -19.83 -0.58 1.98
N PRO A 42 -18.90 -1.10 1.16
CA PRO A 42 -19.22 -1.84 -0.05
C PRO A 42 -19.99 -3.13 0.29
N ASP A 43 -20.84 -3.56 -0.62
CA ASP A 43 -21.48 -4.88 -0.59
C ASP A 43 -20.86 -5.75 -1.68
N TYR A 44 -19.92 -6.59 -1.33
CA TYR A 44 -19.19 -7.41 -2.30
C TYR A 44 -20.01 -8.54 -2.92
N SER A 45 -21.24 -8.80 -2.45
CA SER A 45 -22.21 -9.66 -3.15
C SER A 45 -22.79 -8.98 -4.37
N ASP A 46 -22.70 -7.64 -4.48
CA ASP A 46 -23.06 -6.88 -5.65
C ASP A 46 -21.93 -6.92 -6.68
N PRO A 47 -22.16 -7.51 -7.88
CA PRO A 47 -21.12 -7.57 -8.93
C PRO A 47 -20.62 -6.18 -9.38
N THR A 48 -21.41 -5.13 -9.16
CA THR A 48 -20.98 -3.76 -9.51
C THR A 48 -19.88 -3.23 -8.59
N MET A 49 -19.59 -3.89 -7.48
CA MET A 49 -18.45 -3.56 -6.60
C MET A 49 -17.11 -4.12 -7.09
N TRP A 50 -17.08 -4.67 -8.30
CA TRP A 50 -15.90 -5.28 -8.88
C TRP A 50 -15.62 -4.79 -10.29
N ILE A 51 -14.33 -4.76 -10.66
CA ILE A 51 -13.89 -4.90 -12.05
C ILE A 51 -13.45 -6.35 -12.21
N THR A 52 -14.08 -7.06 -13.13
CA THR A 52 -13.76 -8.45 -13.44
C THR A 52 -13.52 -8.63 -14.93
N GLU A 53 -12.48 -9.40 -15.29
CA GLU A 53 -12.15 -9.76 -16.67
C GLU A 53 -11.80 -11.24 -16.71
N ASP A 54 -12.37 -11.96 -17.66
CA ASP A 54 -12.03 -13.36 -17.93
C ASP A 54 -11.32 -13.48 -19.27
N GLY A 55 -9.99 -13.53 -19.21
CA GLY A 55 -9.11 -13.72 -20.36
C GLY A 55 -8.57 -15.14 -20.49
N ASP A 56 -9.03 -16.08 -19.65
CA ASP A 56 -8.50 -17.45 -19.55
C ASP A 56 -9.37 -18.43 -20.35
N ALA A 57 -9.36 -18.29 -21.65
CA ALA A 57 -10.20 -19.08 -22.56
C ALA A 57 -9.93 -20.61 -22.51
N ASP A 58 -8.75 -21.05 -22.09
CA ASP A 58 -8.36 -22.46 -22.03
C ASP A 58 -8.30 -23.06 -20.60
N GLY A 59 -8.61 -22.25 -19.57
CA GLY A 59 -8.63 -22.67 -18.17
C GLY A 59 -7.24 -22.92 -17.58
N THR A 60 -6.18 -22.43 -18.23
CA THR A 60 -4.80 -22.73 -17.81
C THR A 60 -4.14 -21.62 -16.98
N GLY A 61 -4.77 -20.45 -16.86
CA GLY A 61 -4.25 -19.29 -16.15
C GLY A 61 -4.44 -19.33 -14.63
N ALA A 62 -4.11 -18.22 -14.03
CA ALA A 62 -4.31 -17.94 -12.61
C ALA A 62 -5.60 -17.15 -12.35
N ASP A 63 -6.00 -17.09 -11.09
CA ASP A 63 -6.93 -16.09 -10.59
C ASP A 63 -6.11 -14.96 -9.98
N VAL A 64 -6.27 -13.75 -10.50
CA VAL A 64 -5.57 -12.54 -10.06
C VAL A 64 -6.51 -11.69 -9.22
N PHE A 65 -6.23 -11.56 -7.93
CA PHE A 65 -6.89 -10.60 -7.05
C PHE A 65 -6.03 -9.35 -6.99
N TYR A 66 -6.57 -8.21 -7.45
CA TYR A 66 -5.82 -6.95 -7.54
C TYR A 66 -6.41 -5.86 -6.65
N VAL A 67 -5.56 -5.20 -5.86
CA VAL A 67 -5.95 -4.08 -5.00
C VAL A 67 -5.39 -2.77 -5.56
N VAL A 68 -6.31 -1.87 -5.92
CA VAL A 68 -6.00 -0.54 -6.46
C VAL A 68 -5.35 0.37 -5.41
N SER A 69 -4.58 1.36 -5.86
CA SER A 69 -3.94 2.35 -5.00
C SER A 69 -4.88 3.50 -4.59
N THR A 70 -4.29 4.63 -4.16
CA THR A 70 -4.99 5.82 -3.66
C THR A 70 -5.19 6.84 -4.76
N TRP A 71 -6.45 7.16 -5.09
CA TRP A 71 -6.81 8.10 -6.17
C TRP A 71 -7.63 9.30 -5.70
N GLU A 72 -7.99 9.40 -4.40
CA GLU A 72 -8.78 10.49 -3.86
C GLU A 72 -7.99 11.35 -2.88
N ASP A 73 -8.32 12.65 -2.90
CA ASP A 73 -7.96 13.60 -1.84
C ASP A 73 -9.01 13.59 -0.74
N ASP A 74 -8.67 14.16 0.45
CA ASP A 74 -9.67 14.46 1.48
C ASP A 74 -10.77 15.35 0.86
N TRP A 75 -12.01 15.02 1.15
CA TRP A 75 -13.17 15.73 0.63
C TRP A 75 -14.17 16.05 1.74
N THR A 76 -15.14 16.91 1.46
CA THR A 76 -16.10 17.38 2.45
C THR A 76 -17.51 17.10 1.96
N THR A 77 -18.33 16.51 2.85
CA THR A 77 -19.75 16.30 2.60
C THR A 77 -20.52 17.62 2.53
N ALA A 78 -21.73 17.59 2.00
CA ALA A 78 -22.57 18.80 1.90
C ALA A 78 -22.88 19.44 3.27
N ASP A 79 -22.86 18.65 4.36
CA ASP A 79 -23.03 19.12 5.75
C ASP A 79 -21.72 19.49 6.43
N GLY A 80 -20.60 19.60 5.68
CA GLY A 80 -19.33 20.12 6.14
C GLY A 80 -18.42 19.15 6.88
N LYS A 81 -18.72 17.84 6.86
CA LYS A 81 -17.86 16.81 7.49
C LYS A 81 -16.74 16.41 6.56
N VAL A 82 -15.52 16.35 7.06
CA VAL A 82 -14.35 15.87 6.31
C VAL A 82 -14.39 14.35 6.20
N CYS A 83 -14.10 13.82 5.03
CA CYS A 83 -13.93 12.40 4.76
C CYS A 83 -12.51 12.10 4.32
N HIS A 84 -11.94 11.05 4.89
CA HIS A 84 -10.58 10.56 4.60
C HIS A 84 -10.56 9.25 3.79
N TYR A 85 -11.67 8.93 3.12
CA TYR A 85 -11.86 7.68 2.38
C TYR A 85 -12.56 7.93 1.06
N ALA A 86 -12.25 7.14 0.05
CA ALA A 86 -13.05 7.08 -1.17
C ALA A 86 -14.47 6.61 -0.83
N ASP A 87 -15.46 7.17 -1.51
CA ASP A 87 -16.83 6.69 -1.46
C ASP A 87 -17.11 5.80 -2.68
N VAL A 88 -17.18 4.50 -2.47
CA VAL A 88 -17.43 3.52 -3.54
C VAL A 88 -18.85 3.60 -4.14
N TRP A 89 -19.75 4.37 -3.51
CA TRP A 89 -21.09 4.66 -4.02
C TRP A 89 -21.12 5.96 -4.83
N ASN A 90 -20.07 6.78 -4.77
CA ASN A 90 -19.89 7.95 -5.62
C ASN A 90 -19.36 7.53 -7.00
N PRO A 91 -20.09 7.80 -8.11
CA PRO A 91 -19.65 7.41 -9.44
C PRO A 91 -18.31 8.02 -9.88
N GLU A 92 -17.99 9.23 -9.41
CA GLU A 92 -16.72 9.92 -9.73
C GLU A 92 -15.54 9.20 -9.07
N HIS A 93 -15.62 8.89 -7.77
CA HIS A 93 -14.56 8.15 -7.07
C HIS A 93 -14.36 6.75 -7.68
N ARG A 94 -15.45 6.08 -8.06
CA ARG A 94 -15.35 4.80 -8.77
C ARG A 94 -14.68 4.94 -10.14
N ALA A 95 -15.02 5.99 -10.88
CA ALA A 95 -14.38 6.26 -12.17
C ALA A 95 -12.89 6.51 -12.03
N HIS A 96 -12.45 7.24 -10.99
CA HIS A 96 -11.02 7.44 -10.72
C HIS A 96 -10.31 6.12 -10.48
N MET A 97 -10.78 5.26 -9.59
CA MET A 97 -10.20 3.93 -9.36
C MET A 97 -10.16 3.09 -10.65
N ALA A 98 -11.31 3.04 -11.36
CA ALA A 98 -11.45 2.22 -12.56
C ALA A 98 -10.56 2.69 -13.70
N ASP A 99 -10.65 3.98 -14.08
CA ASP A 99 -10.07 4.50 -15.33
C ASP A 99 -8.59 4.89 -15.16
N LEU A 100 -8.18 5.32 -13.96
CA LEU A 100 -6.81 5.70 -13.72
C LEU A 100 -5.90 4.48 -13.48
N GLU A 101 -6.42 3.36 -12.94
CA GLU A 101 -5.59 2.20 -12.61
C GLU A 101 -6.21 0.85 -12.97
N MET A 102 -7.38 0.48 -12.41
CA MET A 102 -7.88 -0.91 -12.45
C MET A 102 -7.99 -1.46 -13.88
N LYS A 103 -8.55 -0.69 -14.82
CA LYS A 103 -8.69 -1.09 -16.24
C LYS A 103 -7.34 -1.20 -16.94
N LYS A 104 -6.38 -0.32 -16.61
CA LYS A 104 -5.03 -0.38 -17.18
C LYS A 104 -4.28 -1.63 -16.72
N VAL A 105 -4.46 -2.00 -15.45
CA VAL A 105 -3.85 -3.21 -14.89
C VAL A 105 -4.55 -4.45 -15.43
N ALA A 106 -5.88 -4.46 -15.49
CA ALA A 106 -6.65 -5.54 -16.09
C ALA A 106 -6.19 -5.83 -17.53
N ALA A 107 -5.91 -4.78 -18.32
CA ALA A 107 -5.48 -4.92 -19.71
C ALA A 107 -4.21 -5.79 -19.92
N TYR A 108 -3.34 -5.91 -18.90
CA TYR A 108 -2.14 -6.75 -19.01
C TYR A 108 -2.12 -7.94 -18.04
N MET A 109 -2.90 -7.93 -16.95
CA MET A 109 -2.96 -9.06 -16.02
C MET A 109 -4.07 -10.06 -16.38
N SER A 110 -5.15 -9.64 -17.08
CA SER A 110 -6.23 -10.55 -17.46
C SER A 110 -5.92 -11.46 -18.65
N PRO A 111 -5.12 -11.08 -19.68
CA PRO A 111 -4.86 -12.00 -20.78
C PRO A 111 -4.26 -13.34 -20.31
N GLY A 112 -5.00 -14.43 -20.54
CA GLY A 112 -4.65 -15.77 -20.07
C GLY A 112 -4.93 -16.03 -18.58
N ASN A 113 -5.62 -15.12 -17.89
CA ASN A 113 -5.98 -15.22 -16.47
C ASN A 113 -7.42 -14.72 -16.23
N ARG A 114 -7.97 -14.99 -15.04
CA ARG A 114 -9.16 -14.31 -14.55
C ARG A 114 -8.72 -13.20 -13.59
N PHE A 115 -9.25 -12.00 -13.79
CA PHE A 115 -8.88 -10.80 -13.03
C PHE A 115 -10.06 -10.31 -12.20
N PHE A 116 -9.79 -9.99 -10.93
CA PHE A 116 -10.78 -9.54 -9.96
C PHE A 116 -10.21 -8.37 -9.16
N ALA A 117 -10.82 -7.20 -9.25
CA ALA A 117 -10.41 -6.02 -8.49
C ALA A 117 -11.61 -5.39 -7.80
N PRO A 118 -11.69 -5.40 -6.46
CA PRO A 118 -12.79 -4.81 -5.71
C PRO A 118 -12.65 -3.28 -5.64
N PHE A 119 -13.78 -2.58 -5.70
CA PHE A 119 -13.86 -1.21 -5.22
C PHE A 119 -13.89 -1.23 -3.69
N TYR A 120 -13.05 -0.45 -3.04
CA TYR A 120 -12.98 -0.37 -1.59
C TYR A 120 -12.79 1.08 -1.13
N ARG A 121 -13.12 1.37 0.11
CA ARG A 121 -12.95 2.69 0.70
C ARG A 121 -11.46 2.93 0.98
N HIS A 122 -10.65 3.07 -0.08
CA HIS A 122 -9.23 3.38 0.12
C HIS A 122 -9.06 4.70 0.88
N THR A 123 -8.04 4.80 1.73
CA THR A 123 -7.74 6.06 2.40
C THR A 123 -7.20 7.09 1.41
N THR A 124 -7.46 8.36 1.67
CA THR A 124 -7.04 9.47 0.83
C THR A 124 -5.52 9.71 0.89
N ILE A 125 -4.98 10.39 -0.12
CA ILE A 125 -3.53 10.62 -0.27
C ILE A 125 -2.94 11.37 0.93
N GLN A 126 -3.73 12.20 1.61
CA GLN A 126 -3.29 12.98 2.76
C GLN A 126 -2.76 12.14 3.92
N ALA A 127 -3.22 10.89 4.06
CA ALA A 127 -2.66 9.99 5.07
C ALA A 127 -1.16 9.74 4.83
N PHE A 128 -0.76 9.52 3.59
CA PHE A 128 0.63 9.27 3.21
C PHE A 128 1.49 10.54 3.19
N MET A 129 0.87 11.71 2.99
CA MET A 129 1.56 13.01 3.05
C MET A 129 1.95 13.44 4.48
N THR A 130 1.35 12.83 5.51
CA THR A 130 1.72 13.14 6.91
C THR A 130 3.12 12.66 7.28
N ASN A 131 3.72 11.76 6.50
CA ASN A 131 4.98 11.08 6.82
C ASN A 131 5.00 10.42 8.21
N SER A 132 3.84 9.93 8.66
CA SER A 132 3.60 9.28 9.95
C SER A 132 3.03 7.87 9.74
N GLU A 133 3.80 6.85 10.13
CA GLU A 133 3.35 5.45 10.06
C GLU A 133 2.09 5.22 10.90
N ASP A 134 2.01 5.79 12.10
CA ASP A 134 0.83 5.68 12.97
C ASP A 134 -0.42 6.24 12.29
N THR A 135 -0.31 7.38 11.61
CA THR A 135 -1.43 7.98 10.89
C THR A 135 -1.87 7.11 9.72
N VAL A 136 -0.92 6.60 8.93
CA VAL A 136 -1.21 5.68 7.83
C VAL A 136 -1.90 4.43 8.37
N TYR A 137 -1.31 3.80 9.40
CA TYR A 137 -1.87 2.59 10.00
C TYR A 137 -3.31 2.81 10.52
N GLN A 138 -3.55 3.89 11.26
CA GLN A 138 -4.88 4.18 11.80
C GLN A 138 -5.91 4.44 10.70
N ARG A 139 -5.54 5.21 9.66
CA ARG A 139 -6.45 5.55 8.57
C ARG A 139 -6.69 4.38 7.61
N THR A 140 -5.70 3.52 7.38
CA THR A 140 -5.86 2.39 6.47
C THR A 140 -6.63 1.21 7.06
N ARG A 141 -6.86 1.14 8.37
CA ARG A 141 -7.58 0.02 9.01
C ARG A 141 -8.92 -0.28 8.34
N LEU A 142 -9.75 0.75 8.14
CA LEU A 142 -11.05 0.60 7.47
C LEU A 142 -10.91 0.07 6.05
N SER A 143 -9.93 0.58 5.32
CA SER A 143 -9.61 0.14 3.96
C SER A 143 -9.19 -1.33 3.93
N MET A 144 -8.37 -1.74 4.89
CA MET A 144 -7.92 -3.14 5.00
C MET A 144 -9.05 -4.09 5.38
N ASP A 145 -10.00 -3.66 6.22
CA ASP A 145 -11.18 -4.45 6.54
C ASP A 145 -12.06 -4.67 5.29
N ASP A 146 -12.24 -3.64 4.46
CA ASP A 146 -12.93 -3.78 3.19
C ASP A 146 -12.23 -4.78 2.25
N VAL A 147 -10.90 -4.65 2.12
CA VAL A 147 -10.10 -5.56 1.26
C VAL A 147 -10.16 -7.00 1.75
N ARG A 148 -10.06 -7.25 3.08
CA ARG A 148 -10.22 -8.58 3.66
C ARG A 148 -11.59 -9.17 3.36
N ASN A 149 -12.66 -8.41 3.58
CA ASN A 149 -14.03 -8.85 3.28
C ASN A 149 -14.22 -9.20 1.79
N ALA A 150 -13.63 -8.40 0.88
CA ALA A 150 -13.65 -8.69 -0.54
C ALA A 150 -12.88 -9.98 -0.86
N PHE A 151 -11.69 -10.13 -0.29
CA PHE A 151 -10.85 -11.29 -0.53
C PHE A 151 -11.47 -12.58 0.02
N ASP A 152 -12.07 -12.55 1.19
CA ASP A 152 -12.74 -13.71 1.80
C ASP A 152 -13.90 -14.20 0.93
N LEU A 153 -14.71 -13.26 0.40
CA LEU A 153 -15.77 -13.62 -0.55
C LEU A 153 -15.22 -14.18 -1.85
N PHE A 154 -14.19 -13.54 -2.43
CA PHE A 154 -13.51 -14.03 -3.63
C PHE A 154 -12.96 -15.44 -3.41
N GLN A 155 -12.26 -15.68 -2.29
CA GLN A 155 -11.67 -16.97 -1.95
C GLN A 155 -12.74 -18.07 -1.78
N ALA A 156 -13.88 -17.72 -1.18
CA ALA A 156 -15.00 -18.64 -1.01
C ALA A 156 -15.69 -19.04 -2.35
N GLN A 157 -15.59 -18.21 -3.38
CA GLN A 157 -16.29 -18.40 -4.66
C GLN A 157 -15.39 -18.89 -5.79
N ARG A 158 -14.06 -18.69 -5.69
CA ARG A 158 -13.13 -19.11 -6.74
C ARG A 158 -12.93 -20.61 -6.78
N ASP A 159 -12.45 -21.11 -7.90
CA ASP A 159 -11.93 -22.48 -8.04
C ASP A 159 -10.55 -22.56 -7.38
N GLN A 160 -10.50 -23.17 -6.21
CA GLN A 160 -9.29 -23.26 -5.39
C GLN A 160 -8.21 -24.22 -5.97
N SER A 161 -8.52 -24.97 -7.02
CA SER A 161 -7.53 -25.76 -7.76
C SER A 161 -6.67 -24.91 -8.72
N ARG A 162 -7.04 -23.63 -8.90
CA ARG A 162 -6.32 -22.70 -9.77
C ARG A 162 -5.23 -21.95 -8.99
N PRO A 163 -4.08 -21.63 -9.63
CA PRO A 163 -3.07 -20.79 -9.00
C PRO A 163 -3.68 -19.43 -8.60
N LEU A 164 -3.31 -18.95 -7.41
CA LEU A 164 -3.69 -17.64 -6.89
C LEU A 164 -2.56 -16.64 -7.12
N ILE A 165 -2.88 -15.48 -7.65
CA ILE A 165 -2.03 -14.30 -7.68
C ILE A 165 -2.72 -13.22 -6.83
N ILE A 166 -2.01 -12.64 -5.88
CA ILE A 166 -2.45 -11.45 -5.15
C ILE A 166 -1.55 -10.30 -5.56
N ALA A 167 -2.10 -9.21 -6.04
CA ALA A 167 -1.31 -8.07 -6.50
C ALA A 167 -1.92 -6.75 -6.03
N GLY A 168 -1.09 -5.73 -5.84
CA GLY A 168 -1.57 -4.40 -5.48
C GLY A 168 -0.48 -3.36 -5.60
N PHE A 169 -0.89 -2.12 -5.80
CA PHE A 169 0.01 -1.00 -5.99
C PHE A 169 -0.14 0.06 -4.89
N SER A 170 0.98 0.59 -4.39
CA SER A 170 1.03 1.64 -3.36
C SER A 170 0.21 1.24 -2.12
N GLN A 171 -0.91 1.89 -1.79
CA GLN A 171 -1.82 1.42 -0.73
C GLN A 171 -2.34 0.00 -1.00
N GLY A 172 -2.54 -0.37 -2.27
CA GLY A 172 -2.83 -1.75 -2.65
C GLY A 172 -1.68 -2.70 -2.34
N GLY A 173 -0.42 -2.25 -2.46
CA GLY A 173 0.77 -3.00 -2.03
C GLY A 173 0.78 -3.23 -0.51
N LEU A 174 0.42 -2.22 0.30
CA LEU A 174 0.18 -2.39 1.73
C LEU A 174 -0.90 -3.44 1.98
N ALA A 175 -2.00 -3.38 1.22
CA ALA A 175 -3.09 -4.35 1.36
C ALA A 175 -2.64 -5.79 1.01
N VAL A 176 -1.75 -5.99 0.04
CA VAL A 176 -1.17 -7.32 -0.25
C VAL A 176 -0.40 -7.86 0.96
N VAL A 177 0.43 -7.04 1.62
CA VAL A 177 1.14 -7.44 2.85
C VAL A 177 0.16 -7.83 3.94
N GLU A 178 -0.90 -7.04 4.15
CA GLU A 178 -1.93 -7.32 5.13
C GLU A 178 -2.77 -8.57 4.79
N LEU A 179 -3.04 -8.83 3.50
CA LEU A 179 -3.70 -10.07 3.07
C LEU A 179 -2.81 -11.30 3.31
N LEU A 180 -1.51 -11.22 3.06
CA LEU A 180 -0.58 -12.32 3.37
C LEU A 180 -0.55 -12.66 4.86
N LYS A 181 -0.76 -11.67 5.74
CA LYS A 181 -0.90 -11.88 7.19
C LYS A 181 -2.28 -12.42 7.58
N HIS A 182 -3.29 -12.24 6.73
CA HIS A 182 -4.68 -12.64 6.99
C HIS A 182 -4.99 -14.05 6.51
N ILE A 183 -4.45 -14.49 5.37
CA ILE A 183 -4.72 -15.81 4.77
C ILE A 183 -4.20 -16.96 5.66
N ASP A 184 -4.84 -18.11 5.56
CA ASP A 184 -4.42 -19.33 6.20
C ASP A 184 -3.39 -20.12 5.36
N ASP A 185 -2.85 -21.19 5.93
CA ASP A 185 -1.85 -22.06 5.26
C ASP A 185 -2.42 -22.74 4.01
N GLU A 186 -3.71 -23.06 3.98
CA GLU A 186 -4.38 -23.69 2.84
C GLU A 186 -4.44 -22.69 1.66
N THR A 187 -4.89 -21.48 1.91
CA THR A 187 -4.88 -20.40 0.92
C THR A 187 -3.47 -20.05 0.47
N CYS A 188 -2.51 -20.01 1.41
CA CYS A 188 -1.10 -19.80 1.08
C CYS A 188 -0.55 -20.90 0.16
N GLY A 189 -0.98 -22.16 0.33
CA GLY A 189 -0.64 -23.27 -0.57
C GLY A 189 -1.11 -23.04 -2.03
N GLN A 190 -2.16 -22.28 -2.23
CA GLN A 190 -2.68 -21.92 -3.57
C GLN A 190 -1.90 -20.77 -4.22
N LEU A 191 -1.08 -20.04 -3.44
CA LEU A 191 -0.40 -18.83 -3.90
C LEU A 191 0.72 -19.18 -4.90
N ALA A 192 0.57 -18.73 -6.14
CA ALA A 192 1.67 -18.75 -7.10
C ALA A 192 2.65 -17.61 -6.82
N ALA A 193 2.13 -16.38 -6.59
CA ALA A 193 2.93 -15.23 -6.14
C ALA A 193 2.06 -14.11 -5.58
N ALA A 194 2.66 -13.28 -4.70
CA ALA A 194 2.14 -12.00 -4.28
C ALA A 194 3.01 -10.87 -4.85
N TYR A 195 2.38 -9.83 -5.41
CA TYR A 195 3.07 -8.68 -6.01
C TYR A 195 2.78 -7.42 -5.19
N VAL A 196 3.76 -6.98 -4.42
CA VAL A 196 3.77 -5.73 -3.64
C VAL A 196 4.45 -4.66 -4.47
N LEU A 197 3.66 -3.93 -5.24
CA LEU A 197 4.16 -2.94 -6.18
C LEU A 197 4.13 -1.55 -5.55
N GLY A 198 5.25 -0.82 -5.60
CA GLY A 198 5.32 0.54 -5.07
C GLY A 198 5.02 0.65 -3.57
N TYR A 199 5.29 -0.41 -2.80
CA TYR A 199 5.20 -0.41 -1.34
C TYR A 199 6.36 -1.21 -0.74
N LYS A 200 6.48 -1.21 0.58
CA LYS A 200 7.56 -1.88 1.31
C LYS A 200 7.14 -3.25 1.86
N VAL A 201 8.11 -4.13 1.99
CA VAL A 201 8.06 -5.34 2.82
C VAL A 201 9.25 -5.29 3.76
N THR A 202 9.00 -5.43 5.06
CA THR A 202 10.03 -5.28 6.10
C THR A 202 10.46 -6.63 6.66
N GLU A 203 11.64 -6.69 7.28
CA GLU A 203 12.06 -7.85 8.05
C GLU A 203 11.06 -8.20 9.17
N GLN A 204 10.38 -7.20 9.73
CA GLN A 204 9.35 -7.43 10.74
C GLN A 204 8.16 -8.19 10.11
N ASP A 205 7.69 -7.78 8.93
CA ASP A 205 6.61 -8.48 8.22
C ASP A 205 6.97 -9.95 7.98
N MET A 206 8.19 -10.23 7.53
CA MET A 206 8.69 -11.58 7.28
C MET A 206 8.88 -12.41 8.55
N ARG A 207 9.24 -11.78 9.68
CA ARG A 207 9.33 -12.47 10.98
C ARG A 207 7.96 -12.80 11.56
N GLU A 208 6.97 -11.92 11.35
CA GLU A 208 5.62 -12.07 11.87
C GLU A 208 4.76 -13.02 11.04
N CYS A 209 5.06 -13.16 9.74
CA CYS A 209 4.26 -13.95 8.81
C CYS A 209 5.13 -14.82 7.88
N SER A 210 5.05 -16.13 8.05
CA SER A 210 5.78 -17.11 7.23
C SER A 210 5.30 -17.18 5.77
N HIS A 211 4.15 -16.60 5.45
CA HIS A 211 3.63 -16.52 4.08
C HIS A 211 4.34 -15.45 3.25
N ILE A 212 5.01 -14.49 3.91
CA ILE A 212 5.80 -13.45 3.24
C ILE A 212 7.21 -13.99 3.00
N ARG A 213 7.44 -14.51 1.81
CA ARG A 213 8.72 -15.10 1.39
C ARG A 213 9.28 -14.35 0.20
N PRO A 214 10.48 -13.72 0.29
CA PRO A 214 11.07 -13.01 -0.82
C PRO A 214 11.23 -13.87 -2.07
N ALA A 215 10.94 -13.30 -3.24
CA ALA A 215 11.28 -13.90 -4.50
C ALA A 215 12.80 -13.78 -4.76
N GLU A 216 13.43 -14.88 -5.21
CA GLU A 216 14.85 -14.95 -5.53
C GLU A 216 15.13 -15.01 -7.04
N GLY A 217 14.09 -15.28 -7.85
CA GLY A 217 14.20 -15.39 -9.29
C GLY A 217 12.86 -15.29 -10.02
N GLU A 218 12.85 -15.70 -11.31
CA GLU A 218 11.69 -15.60 -12.19
C GLU A 218 10.63 -16.67 -11.94
N THR A 219 11.03 -17.86 -11.45
CA THR A 219 10.24 -19.10 -11.53
C THR A 219 9.79 -19.66 -10.18
N ASP A 220 10.26 -19.13 -9.07
CA ASP A 220 9.86 -19.53 -7.73
C ASP A 220 8.37 -19.23 -7.48
N THR A 221 7.72 -20.06 -6.67
CA THR A 221 6.28 -19.97 -6.39
C THR A 221 6.01 -19.89 -4.90
N GLY A 222 4.85 -19.32 -4.54
CA GLY A 222 4.49 -19.02 -3.17
C GLY A 222 5.39 -17.94 -2.56
N VAL A 223 5.78 -16.95 -3.34
CA VAL A 223 6.75 -15.91 -2.98
C VAL A 223 6.16 -14.52 -3.11
N THR A 224 6.83 -13.55 -2.48
CA THR A 224 6.49 -12.14 -2.51
C THR A 224 7.48 -11.39 -3.39
N ILE A 225 6.98 -10.81 -4.46
CA ILE A 225 7.67 -9.86 -5.33
C ILE A 225 7.46 -8.47 -4.73
N CYS A 226 8.53 -7.73 -4.47
CA CYS A 226 8.44 -6.38 -3.97
C CYS A 226 9.44 -5.49 -4.70
N TYR A 227 9.00 -4.32 -5.09
CA TYR A 227 9.86 -3.24 -5.58
C TYR A 227 9.20 -1.87 -5.45
N ASN A 228 10.04 -0.85 -5.35
CA ASN A 228 9.73 0.56 -5.54
C ASN A 228 10.76 1.14 -6.49
N THR A 229 10.34 2.04 -7.38
CA THR A 229 11.23 2.65 -8.37
C THR A 229 11.44 4.13 -8.08
N VAL A 230 12.70 4.52 -7.92
CA VAL A 230 13.11 5.90 -7.71
C VAL A 230 14.07 6.36 -8.82
N LYS A 231 14.14 7.65 -9.08
CA LYS A 231 15.12 8.24 -10.00
C LYS A 231 16.52 8.39 -9.39
N ASP A 232 16.61 8.39 -8.08
CA ASP A 232 17.84 8.50 -7.29
C ASP A 232 17.51 8.11 -5.86
N VAL A 233 18.40 7.40 -5.16
CA VAL A 233 18.19 6.91 -3.79
C VAL A 233 17.85 8.00 -2.77
N LYS A 234 18.24 9.25 -3.02
CA LYS A 234 17.86 10.39 -2.17
C LYS A 234 16.35 10.71 -2.17
N TYR A 235 15.59 10.13 -3.10
CA TYR A 235 14.13 10.24 -3.18
C TYR A 235 13.40 9.05 -2.57
N VAL A 236 14.10 8.14 -1.91
CA VAL A 236 13.47 7.07 -1.11
C VAL A 236 12.60 7.71 -0.03
N LEU A 237 11.33 7.32 -0.01
CA LEU A 237 10.36 7.74 0.99
C LEU A 237 10.22 6.58 2.01
N PRO A 238 10.79 6.67 3.23
CA PRO A 238 10.82 5.55 4.18
C PRO A 238 9.44 4.95 4.46
N LEU A 239 8.40 5.78 4.42
CA LEU A 239 7.02 5.36 4.67
C LEU A 239 6.49 4.34 3.66
N ILE A 240 6.89 4.45 2.39
CA ILE A 240 6.37 3.60 1.30
C ILE A 240 7.43 2.75 0.61
N SER A 241 8.70 3.17 0.63
CA SER A 241 9.78 2.52 -0.13
C SER A 241 10.97 2.05 0.73
N GLY A 242 10.88 2.19 2.06
CA GLY A 242 11.88 1.63 2.99
C GLY A 242 11.70 0.12 3.15
N SER A 243 12.01 -0.66 2.12
CA SER A 243 11.84 -2.11 2.06
C SER A 243 13.12 -2.83 2.43
N ASP A 244 13.01 -4.08 2.93
CA ASP A 244 14.14 -4.96 3.19
C ASP A 244 14.33 -6.02 2.09
N ILE A 245 13.44 -6.02 1.09
CA ILE A 245 13.53 -6.87 -0.09
C ILE A 245 13.26 -6.07 -1.37
N CYS A 246 13.94 -6.44 -2.46
CA CYS A 246 13.70 -5.88 -3.78
C CYS A 246 14.10 -6.88 -4.86
N ILE A 247 13.27 -7.03 -5.90
CA ILE A 247 13.61 -7.79 -7.10
C ILE A 247 13.34 -6.94 -8.34
N ASN A 248 14.26 -6.94 -9.29
CA ASN A 248 14.11 -6.20 -10.53
C ASN A 248 13.17 -6.96 -11.51
N PRO A 249 11.99 -6.45 -11.84
CA PRO A 249 11.03 -7.16 -12.70
C PRO A 249 11.47 -7.29 -14.16
N VAL A 250 12.55 -6.62 -14.57
CA VAL A 250 13.06 -6.69 -15.94
C VAL A 250 13.94 -7.93 -16.15
N ASN A 251 14.77 -8.29 -15.16
CA ASN A 251 15.68 -9.45 -15.24
C ASN A 251 15.50 -10.46 -14.11
N TRP A 252 14.56 -10.24 -13.21
CA TRP A 252 14.21 -11.09 -12.05
C TRP A 252 15.41 -11.40 -11.13
N ARG A 253 16.27 -10.38 -10.92
CA ARG A 253 17.43 -10.47 -10.04
C ARG A 253 17.28 -9.55 -8.83
N THR A 254 17.89 -9.96 -7.73
CA THR A 254 17.92 -9.20 -6.46
C THR A 254 19.23 -8.44 -6.26
N ASP A 255 20.21 -8.63 -7.13
CA ASP A 255 21.49 -7.95 -7.10
C ASP A 255 21.51 -6.68 -8.00
N ALA A 256 22.61 -5.94 -7.97
CA ALA A 256 22.80 -4.72 -8.73
C ALA A 256 23.07 -4.92 -10.25
N THR A 257 22.74 -6.09 -10.80
CA THR A 257 22.87 -6.31 -12.25
C THR A 257 21.87 -5.41 -12.99
N PRO A 258 22.32 -4.48 -13.86
CA PRO A 258 21.41 -3.61 -14.57
C PRO A 258 20.62 -4.37 -15.64
N ALA A 259 19.42 -3.89 -15.93
CA ALA A 259 18.57 -4.36 -17.02
C ALA A 259 18.00 -3.19 -17.81
N THR A 260 17.77 -3.40 -19.10
CA THR A 260 17.21 -2.35 -19.98
C THR A 260 15.73 -2.61 -20.21
N LEU A 261 14.91 -1.61 -19.91
CA LEU A 261 13.49 -1.59 -20.13
C LEU A 261 13.17 -0.66 -21.31
N HIS A 262 12.29 -1.08 -22.23
CA HIS A 262 11.87 -0.31 -23.41
C HIS A 262 13.04 0.27 -24.21
N ASP A 263 14.12 -0.52 -24.38
CA ASP A 263 15.35 -0.20 -25.13
C ASP A 263 16.16 1.01 -24.62
N THR A 264 15.67 1.75 -23.62
CA THR A 264 16.30 2.98 -23.16
C THR A 264 16.50 3.07 -21.65
N ILE A 265 15.49 2.73 -20.86
CA ILE A 265 15.51 2.92 -19.42
C ILE A 265 16.36 1.84 -18.77
N THR A 266 17.37 2.25 -18.01
CA THR A 266 18.18 1.31 -17.23
C THR A 266 17.60 1.18 -15.83
N ILE A 267 17.30 -0.04 -15.40
CA ILE A 267 16.76 -0.39 -14.09
C ILE A 267 17.80 -1.20 -13.32
N THR A 268 18.15 -0.74 -12.12
CA THR A 268 19.17 -1.39 -11.27
C THR A 268 18.66 -1.45 -9.83
N VAL A 269 18.80 -2.60 -9.17
CA VAL A 269 18.53 -2.71 -7.72
C VAL A 269 19.63 -1.96 -6.96
N SER A 270 19.26 -1.10 -6.02
CA SER A 270 20.16 -0.57 -5.00
C SER A 270 20.21 -1.55 -3.80
N PRO A 271 21.34 -2.25 -3.56
CA PRO A 271 21.43 -3.20 -2.46
C PRO A 271 21.37 -2.56 -1.06
N GLU A 272 21.72 -1.27 -0.96
CA GLU A 272 21.70 -0.53 0.30
C GLU A 272 20.28 -0.08 0.69
N TYR A 273 19.46 0.26 -0.31
CA TYR A 273 18.11 0.83 -0.07
C TYR A 273 16.98 -0.12 -0.45
N HIS A 274 17.28 -1.27 -1.06
CA HIS A 274 16.31 -2.25 -1.55
C HIS A 274 15.21 -1.60 -2.42
N VAL A 275 15.62 -0.72 -3.34
CA VAL A 275 14.75 -0.07 -4.32
C VAL A 275 15.34 -0.21 -5.72
N LEU A 276 14.51 -0.05 -6.73
CA LEU A 276 14.96 0.08 -8.12
C LEU A 276 15.35 1.54 -8.38
N VAL A 277 16.52 1.72 -9.00
CA VAL A 277 16.95 3.01 -9.52
C VAL A 277 16.79 3.00 -11.03
N ALA A 278 15.95 3.90 -11.54
CA ALA A 278 15.74 4.10 -12.97
C ALA A 278 16.60 5.25 -13.49
N THR A 279 17.33 5.02 -14.59
CA THR A 279 18.16 6.02 -15.26
C THR A 279 17.91 5.98 -16.77
N ASN A 280 18.49 6.94 -17.52
CA ASN A 280 18.37 7.03 -18.98
C ASN A 280 16.93 7.20 -19.48
N TYR A 281 16.13 8.01 -18.78
CA TYR A 281 14.78 8.40 -19.20
C TYR A 281 14.60 9.92 -19.09
N SER A 282 13.58 10.45 -19.79
CA SER A 282 13.25 11.87 -19.72
C SER A 282 12.33 12.14 -18.51
N ALA A 283 12.83 12.88 -17.52
CA ALA A 283 12.03 13.24 -16.35
C ALA A 283 10.74 14.00 -16.68
N SER A 284 10.70 14.73 -17.82
CA SER A 284 9.53 15.48 -18.26
C SER A 284 8.35 14.59 -18.71
N GLU A 285 8.59 13.30 -18.95
CA GLU A 285 7.55 12.34 -19.29
C GLU A 285 6.74 11.89 -18.05
N TYR A 286 7.24 12.19 -16.86
CA TYR A 286 6.62 11.84 -15.57
C TYR A 286 6.24 13.12 -14.83
N PRO A 287 5.01 13.65 -15.03
CA PRO A 287 4.57 14.89 -14.39
C PRO A 287 4.42 14.71 -12.89
N PRO A 288 4.41 15.81 -12.12
CA PRO A 288 4.17 15.74 -10.70
C PRO A 288 2.74 15.27 -10.41
N PHE A 289 2.56 14.58 -9.29
CA PHE A 289 1.24 14.08 -8.89
C PHE A 289 0.83 14.67 -7.52
N ARG A 290 -0.24 15.46 -7.49
CA ARG A 290 -0.95 15.97 -6.29
C ARG A 290 -0.06 16.54 -5.18
N GLY A 291 1.11 17.10 -5.51
CA GLY A 291 2.09 17.57 -4.52
C GLY A 291 2.80 16.49 -3.71
N PHE A 292 2.46 15.22 -3.93
CA PHE A 292 3.09 14.06 -3.31
C PHE A 292 4.32 13.60 -4.09
N LEU A 293 4.22 13.55 -5.43
CA LEU A 293 5.33 13.19 -6.31
C LEU A 293 5.82 14.40 -7.11
N ASN A 294 7.13 14.49 -7.30
CA ASN A 294 7.78 15.53 -8.09
C ASN A 294 7.92 15.10 -9.56
N VAL A 295 8.27 16.06 -10.42
CA VAL A 295 8.62 15.77 -11.83
C VAL A 295 9.72 14.71 -11.89
N GLY A 296 9.50 13.68 -12.70
CA GLY A 296 10.43 12.56 -12.88
C GLY A 296 10.32 11.47 -11.84
N ASP A 297 9.39 11.55 -10.89
CA ASP A 297 9.09 10.45 -9.97
C ASP A 297 8.22 9.41 -10.68
N ILE A 298 8.71 8.17 -10.73
CA ILE A 298 8.12 7.07 -11.50
C ILE A 298 7.02 6.35 -10.70
N HIS A 299 6.94 6.54 -9.39
CA HIS A 299 6.02 5.82 -8.53
C HIS A 299 4.59 5.75 -9.09
N SER A 300 4.04 6.85 -9.61
CA SER A 300 2.66 6.87 -10.13
C SER A 300 2.41 5.97 -11.35
N CYS A 301 3.45 5.44 -11.98
CA CYS A 301 3.32 4.63 -13.19
C CYS A 301 3.93 3.22 -13.07
N GLU A 302 4.46 2.84 -11.92
CA GLU A 302 5.13 1.55 -11.71
C GLU A 302 4.31 0.34 -12.21
N PRO A 303 2.99 0.23 -11.98
CA PRO A 303 2.23 -0.92 -12.44
C PRO A 303 2.24 -1.12 -13.95
N TRP A 304 2.18 -0.03 -14.72
CA TRP A 304 2.15 -0.13 -16.19
C TRP A 304 3.52 0.10 -16.85
N LEU A 305 4.47 0.69 -16.15
CA LEU A 305 5.85 0.78 -16.62
C LEU A 305 6.46 -0.61 -16.86
N TYR A 306 6.17 -1.55 -15.97
CA TYR A 306 6.65 -2.95 -16.03
C TYR A 306 5.58 -3.94 -16.53
N SER A 307 4.51 -3.46 -17.17
CA SER A 307 3.35 -4.28 -17.55
C SER A 307 3.70 -5.55 -18.33
N GLU A 308 4.56 -5.46 -19.33
CA GLU A 308 4.98 -6.62 -20.12
C GLU A 308 5.78 -7.65 -19.29
N CYS A 309 6.66 -7.15 -18.41
CA CYS A 309 7.45 -8.00 -17.53
C CYS A 309 6.56 -8.73 -16.53
N LEU A 310 5.59 -8.00 -15.93
CA LEU A 310 4.63 -8.55 -14.98
C LEU A 310 3.69 -9.57 -15.64
N ALA A 311 3.12 -9.26 -16.80
CA ALA A 311 2.26 -10.17 -17.55
C ALA A 311 2.97 -11.51 -17.86
N LYS A 312 4.20 -11.44 -18.37
CA LYS A 312 5.02 -12.63 -18.66
C LYS A 312 5.31 -13.43 -17.38
N ASN A 313 5.66 -12.76 -16.30
CA ASN A 313 6.01 -13.42 -15.04
C ASN A 313 4.81 -14.08 -14.36
N ILE A 314 3.63 -13.44 -14.38
CA ILE A 314 2.38 -14.06 -13.89
C ILE A 314 2.13 -15.41 -14.60
N ALA A 315 2.23 -15.42 -15.93
CA ALA A 315 2.06 -16.64 -16.71
C ALA A 315 3.14 -17.72 -16.39
N VAL A 316 4.40 -17.29 -16.18
CA VAL A 316 5.49 -18.20 -15.78
C VAL A 316 5.17 -18.82 -14.42
N ARG A 317 4.85 -18.02 -13.40
CA ARG A 317 4.62 -18.48 -12.03
C ARG A 317 3.36 -19.33 -11.92
N ALA A 318 2.29 -19.01 -12.62
CA ALA A 318 1.09 -19.83 -12.70
C ALA A 318 1.41 -21.23 -13.26
N ARG A 319 2.20 -21.30 -14.33
CA ARG A 319 2.66 -22.58 -14.93
C ARG A 319 3.57 -23.35 -13.98
N GLU A 320 4.53 -22.70 -13.32
CA GLU A 320 5.45 -23.36 -12.38
C GLU A 320 4.72 -23.85 -11.12
N TRP A 321 3.71 -23.14 -10.66
CA TRP A 321 2.85 -23.59 -9.57
C TRP A 321 2.11 -24.87 -9.95
N LYS A 322 1.48 -24.93 -11.13
CA LYS A 322 0.77 -26.12 -11.65
C LYS A 322 1.65 -27.36 -11.83
N LYS A 323 2.95 -27.21 -12.04
CA LYS A 323 3.87 -28.37 -12.11
C LYS A 323 4.12 -29.00 -10.75
N LYS A 324 3.87 -28.27 -9.66
CA LYS A 324 4.12 -28.72 -8.28
C LYS A 324 2.86 -29.27 -7.60
N HIS A 325 1.69 -28.92 -8.13
CA HIS A 325 0.37 -29.28 -7.63
C HIS A 325 -0.44 -30.02 -8.68
#